data_f1077c7569f00e249182cb146f77a968
#
_entry.id   f1077c7569f00e249182cb146f77a968
#
_cell.length_a   1.000
_cell.length_b   1.000
_cell.length_c   1.000
_cell.angle_alpha   90.00
_cell.angle_beta   90.00
_cell.angle_gamma   90.00
#
_symmetry.space_group_name_H-M   'P 1'
#
loop_
_entity.id
_entity.type
_entity.pdbx_description
1 polymer ?
#
loop_
_entity_poly.entity_id
_entity_poly.type
_entity_poly.pdbx_seq_one_letter_code
_entity_poly.pdbx_strand_id
1 'polypeptide(L)'
;MAPAEVLAYELNKGSAVHARPTSDALTIVARSLVAGALPPAGLVERAVSQVVRRNPLLTARTLVTADGRHLFVRDQLSSSRAVSVSVHDSATSPRLDCTPLLNTSFDTDSGDLLRVIVSRVSRVGGDTEGETAFELVTVMFHGICDAISTRNLHSQLLRRLALLVAAAGGARPSVHAAVLQEPQVGLVIPPPASHYVQATLNKRVHAEPPRPPVDPAPIRAVGRGDVCERGGAAVVAAAAAELPPHSKAIHVRLTAEETRALATACARHATTVHAALGAAALVNADSGTARRVLTSAVDLRRRVGLPESLLCYAVGGFDGSASFEYDTGAAAATADGAWDLARSVRADIVDSIDSGRLLTTYQEGVQGLVQAYRAGQLEGGTFGTVFLSNVGREAYAKELGPLSWREFDYSYGQFLPGGAHYHVTASTFDGVLLLNFLYVCPTISDEAARLFADATVGTLRHMIATPPPPGLTAQ
;
A
#
# COMPACT_ATOMS: atom_id res chain seq x y z
N MET A 1 15.75 -12.41 39.30
CA MET A 1 14.90 -11.86 38.23
C MET A 1 14.96 -12.85 37.08
N ALA A 2 13.85 -13.48 36.70
CA ALA A 2 13.81 -14.29 35.49
C ALA A 2 14.15 -13.40 34.29
N PRO A 3 14.95 -13.88 33.32
CA PRO A 3 15.22 -13.11 32.12
C PRO A 3 13.89 -12.78 31.45
N ALA A 4 13.69 -11.49 31.11
CA ALA A 4 12.54 -11.07 30.36
C ALA A 4 12.45 -11.93 29.08
N GLU A 5 11.33 -12.61 28.89
CA GLU A 5 11.09 -13.44 27.73
C GLU A 5 11.05 -12.49 26.51
N VAL A 6 12.15 -12.40 25.79
CA VAL A 6 12.26 -11.60 24.58
C VAL A 6 11.48 -12.35 23.49
N LEU A 7 10.25 -11.97 23.25
CA LEU A 7 9.49 -12.45 22.11
C LEU A 7 10.09 -11.82 20.85
N ALA A 8 10.98 -12.56 20.19
CA ALA A 8 11.66 -12.13 18.97
C ALA A 8 11.16 -12.96 17.78
N TYR A 9 10.84 -12.28 16.69
CA TYR A 9 10.56 -12.92 15.41
C TYR A 9 11.52 -12.40 14.35
N GLU A 10 12.10 -13.31 13.60
CA GLU A 10 12.90 -12.94 12.44
C GLU A 10 12.03 -12.16 11.45
N LEU A 11 12.52 -10.99 11.05
CA LEU A 11 11.90 -10.23 9.96
C LEU A 11 11.77 -11.13 8.75
N ASN A 12 10.59 -11.16 8.13
CA ASN A 12 10.52 -11.81 6.84
C ASN A 12 11.49 -11.08 5.90
N LYS A 13 11.98 -11.79 4.90
CA LYS A 13 13.01 -11.27 4.01
C LYS A 13 12.54 -10.00 3.26
N GLY A 14 11.24 -9.86 3.00
CA GLY A 14 10.64 -8.63 2.49
C GLY A 14 10.72 -7.47 3.47
N SER A 15 10.39 -7.70 4.74
CA SER A 15 10.52 -6.69 5.80
C SER A 15 11.99 -6.32 6.07
N ALA A 16 12.93 -7.26 5.88
CA ALA A 16 14.36 -6.99 6.03
C ALA A 16 14.93 -6.05 4.97
N VAL A 17 14.32 -6.00 3.77
CA VAL A 17 14.67 -5.00 2.75
C VAL A 17 14.33 -3.59 3.24
N HIS A 18 13.27 -3.46 4.03
CA HIS A 18 12.83 -2.18 4.60
C HIS A 18 13.58 -1.81 5.89
N ALA A 19 14.16 -2.79 6.60
CA ALA A 19 14.90 -2.59 7.84
C ALA A 19 16.36 -2.19 7.57
N ARG A 20 16.57 -0.96 7.08
CA ARG A 20 17.92 -0.38 6.96
C ARG A 20 18.23 0.52 8.15
N PRO A 21 19.51 0.60 8.54
CA PRO A 21 19.90 1.58 9.53
C PRO A 21 19.67 3.00 8.97
N THR A 22 18.85 3.75 9.67
CA THR A 22 18.79 5.20 9.80
C THR A 22 18.30 6.09 8.67
N SER A 23 18.48 5.84 7.38
CA SER A 23 18.09 6.85 6.37
C SER A 23 17.10 6.40 5.30
N ASP A 24 16.95 5.09 5.10
CA ASP A 24 16.25 4.55 3.94
C ASP A 24 15.03 3.70 4.32
N ALA A 25 14.51 3.86 5.54
CA ALA A 25 13.32 3.12 5.97
C ALA A 25 12.11 3.56 5.15
N LEU A 26 11.52 2.61 4.40
CA LEU A 26 10.30 2.90 3.66
C LEU A 26 9.17 3.26 4.62
N THR A 27 8.52 4.35 4.30
CA THR A 27 7.39 4.89 5.06
C THR A 27 6.11 4.63 4.30
N ILE A 28 5.07 4.19 4.98
CA ILE A 28 3.71 4.18 4.47
C ILE A 28 2.90 5.23 5.21
N VAL A 29 2.19 6.07 4.47
CA VAL A 29 1.31 7.12 4.97
C VAL A 29 -0.10 6.75 4.58
N ALA A 30 -0.99 6.64 5.55
CA ALA A 30 -2.40 6.45 5.30
C ALA A 30 -3.20 7.62 5.86
N ARG A 31 -4.28 7.98 5.17
CA ARG A 31 -5.12 9.11 5.50
C ARG A 31 -6.59 8.72 5.47
N SER A 32 -7.34 9.16 6.46
CA SER A 32 -8.79 9.07 6.52
C SER A 32 -9.41 10.46 6.69
N LEU A 33 -10.44 10.75 5.90
CA LEU A 33 -11.33 11.89 6.15
C LEU A 33 -12.50 11.40 6.99
N VAL A 34 -12.77 12.11 8.07
CA VAL A 34 -13.79 11.75 9.06
C VAL A 34 -14.72 12.94 9.29
N ALA A 35 -16.01 12.75 9.04
CA ALA A 35 -17.03 13.72 9.39
C ALA A 35 -17.37 13.60 10.90
N GLY A 36 -17.51 14.73 11.55
CA GLY A 36 -17.73 14.88 12.98
C GLY A 36 -16.80 15.92 13.59
N ALA A 37 -17.06 16.26 14.84
CA ALA A 37 -16.23 17.21 15.57
C ALA A 37 -14.83 16.64 15.82
N LEU A 38 -13.79 17.49 15.71
CA LEU A 38 -12.43 17.12 16.09
C LEU A 38 -12.40 16.69 17.56
N PRO A 39 -12.01 15.44 17.87
CA PRO A 39 -11.95 14.97 19.24
C PRO A 39 -10.84 15.65 20.04
N PRO A 40 -11.05 15.90 21.35
CA PRO A 40 -9.99 16.39 22.23
C PRO A 40 -8.74 15.51 22.19
N ALA A 41 -7.55 16.12 22.25
CA ALA A 41 -6.26 15.42 22.18
C ALA A 41 -6.16 14.22 23.14
N GLY A 42 -6.60 14.35 24.37
CA GLY A 42 -6.57 13.27 25.36
C GLY A 42 -7.46 12.05 24.99
N LEU A 43 -8.54 12.23 24.22
CA LEU A 43 -9.32 11.11 23.70
C LEU A 43 -8.59 10.41 22.52
N VAL A 44 -7.93 11.18 21.67
CA VAL A 44 -7.10 10.64 20.59
C VAL A 44 -5.95 9.81 21.17
N GLU A 45 -5.19 10.35 22.09
CA GLU A 45 -4.08 9.67 22.78
C GLU A 45 -4.55 8.38 23.46
N ARG A 46 -5.69 8.43 24.13
CA ARG A 46 -6.30 7.26 24.77
C ARG A 46 -6.70 6.21 23.76
N ALA A 47 -7.31 6.58 22.62
CA ALA A 47 -7.67 5.66 21.55
C ALA A 47 -6.43 4.99 20.97
N VAL A 48 -5.41 5.78 20.62
CA VAL A 48 -4.13 5.29 20.09
C VAL A 48 -3.48 4.33 21.09
N SER A 49 -3.33 4.72 22.36
CA SER A 49 -2.73 3.87 23.40
C SER A 49 -3.46 2.51 23.54
N GLN A 50 -4.79 2.50 23.41
CA GLN A 50 -5.55 1.25 23.51
C GLN A 50 -5.41 0.35 22.30
N VAL A 51 -5.33 0.93 21.09
CA VAL A 51 -5.12 0.17 19.84
C VAL A 51 -3.69 -0.36 19.77
N VAL A 52 -2.71 0.46 20.11
CA VAL A 52 -1.28 0.09 20.11
C VAL A 52 -1.01 -1.09 21.05
N ARG A 53 -1.60 -1.09 22.25
CA ARG A 53 -1.48 -2.22 23.21
C ARG A 53 -2.00 -3.54 22.66
N ARG A 54 -2.97 -3.52 21.73
CA ARG A 54 -3.54 -4.70 21.09
C ARG A 54 -2.76 -5.21 19.89
N ASN A 55 -1.84 -4.39 19.37
CA ASN A 55 -1.07 -4.66 18.18
C ASN A 55 0.44 -4.63 18.50
N PRO A 56 1.02 -5.73 18.96
CA PRO A 56 2.39 -5.78 19.49
C PRO A 56 3.46 -5.28 18.51
N LEU A 57 3.27 -5.44 17.19
CA LEU A 57 4.20 -4.92 16.19
C LEU A 57 4.34 -3.40 16.23
N LEU A 58 3.30 -2.66 16.67
CA LEU A 58 3.36 -1.21 16.77
C LEU A 58 4.23 -0.71 17.93
N THR A 59 4.66 -1.62 18.81
CA THR A 59 5.57 -1.33 19.95
C THR A 59 6.87 -2.11 19.86
N ALA A 60 7.09 -2.82 18.78
CA ALA A 60 8.33 -3.54 18.54
C ALA A 60 9.48 -2.58 18.19
N ARG A 61 10.70 -3.06 18.30
CA ARG A 61 11.90 -2.43 17.72
C ARG A 61 12.63 -3.44 16.87
N THR A 62 13.49 -2.97 15.99
CA THR A 62 14.37 -3.86 15.25
C THR A 62 15.63 -4.15 16.08
N LEU A 63 16.15 -5.35 15.90
CA LEU A 63 17.44 -5.79 16.46
C LEU A 63 18.19 -6.55 15.37
N VAL A 64 19.44 -6.20 15.14
CA VAL A 64 20.35 -6.97 14.31
C VAL A 64 21.18 -7.86 15.23
N THR A 65 21.10 -9.17 15.04
CA THR A 65 21.90 -10.13 15.82
C THR A 65 23.34 -10.20 15.31
N ALA A 66 24.25 -10.76 16.11
CA ALA A 66 25.67 -10.89 15.75
C ALA A 66 25.89 -11.72 14.46
N ASP A 67 24.97 -12.63 14.13
CA ASP A 67 24.96 -13.43 12.89
C ASP A 67 24.22 -12.72 11.73
N GLY A 68 23.86 -11.44 11.89
CA GLY A 68 23.27 -10.60 10.86
C GLY A 68 21.78 -10.81 10.61
N ARG A 69 21.07 -11.53 11.48
CA ARG A 69 19.61 -11.65 11.36
C ARG A 69 18.94 -10.40 11.89
N HIS A 70 17.90 -9.97 11.20
CA HIS A 70 17.04 -8.88 11.64
C HIS A 70 15.82 -9.44 12.37
N LEU A 71 15.59 -8.97 13.59
CA LEU A 71 14.50 -9.42 14.44
C LEU A 71 13.60 -8.25 14.83
N PHE A 72 12.28 -8.49 14.91
CA PHE A 72 11.40 -7.64 15.71
C PHE A 72 11.41 -8.16 17.15
N VAL A 73 11.75 -7.29 18.08
CA VAL A 73 11.75 -7.63 19.49
C VAL A 73 10.83 -6.71 20.26
N ARG A 74 10.15 -7.26 21.25
CA ARG A 74 9.33 -6.52 22.20
C ARG A 74 9.97 -6.63 23.57
N ASP A 75 10.40 -5.48 24.10
CA ASP A 75 10.81 -5.42 25.49
C ASP A 75 9.57 -5.38 26.38
N GLN A 76 9.37 -6.35 27.27
CA GLN A 76 8.27 -6.35 28.22
C GLN A 76 8.25 -5.11 29.12
N LEU A 77 9.39 -4.45 29.28
CA LEU A 77 9.56 -3.23 30.07
C LEU A 77 9.27 -1.94 29.28
N SER A 78 9.13 -2.00 27.96
CA SER A 78 8.95 -0.81 27.11
C SER A 78 7.49 -0.47 26.80
N SER A 79 6.55 -0.88 27.66
CA SER A 79 5.12 -0.50 27.52
C SER A 79 4.86 1.02 27.57
N SER A 80 5.90 1.83 27.80
CA SER A 80 5.85 3.28 27.91
C SER A 80 6.43 4.02 26.69
N ARG A 81 6.85 3.35 25.62
CA ARG A 81 7.24 4.07 24.40
C ARG A 81 6.00 4.68 23.79
N ALA A 82 5.89 5.99 23.93
CA ALA A 82 4.78 6.76 23.44
C ALA A 82 4.85 6.81 21.93
N VAL A 83 3.86 6.23 21.27
CA VAL A 83 3.57 6.56 19.87
C VAL A 83 3.37 8.06 19.78
N SER A 84 4.05 8.72 18.85
CA SER A 84 3.90 10.16 18.67
C SER A 84 2.48 10.45 18.18
N VAL A 85 1.76 11.28 18.94
CA VAL A 85 0.41 11.74 18.62
C VAL A 85 0.44 13.26 18.57
N SER A 86 -0.03 13.84 17.47
CA SER A 86 -0.21 15.28 17.33
C SER A 86 -1.64 15.61 16.91
N VAL A 87 -2.22 16.63 17.54
CA VAL A 87 -3.56 17.11 17.21
C VAL A 87 -3.49 18.58 16.85
N HIS A 88 -3.93 18.94 15.65
CA HIS A 88 -3.90 20.27 15.10
C HIS A 88 -5.33 20.81 14.94
N ASP A 89 -5.66 21.81 15.74
CA ASP A 89 -6.98 22.47 15.75
C ASP A 89 -6.88 23.89 15.18
N SER A 90 -6.58 24.01 13.89
CA SER A 90 -6.63 25.30 13.21
C SER A 90 -7.90 25.37 12.35
N ALA A 91 -8.72 26.39 12.59
CA ALA A 91 -9.97 26.58 11.86
C ALA A 91 -9.80 26.85 10.35
N THR A 92 -8.59 27.15 9.90
CA THR A 92 -8.25 27.49 8.51
C THR A 92 -7.36 26.44 7.83
N SER A 93 -7.15 25.28 8.45
CA SER A 93 -6.26 24.26 7.89
C SER A 93 -6.83 23.64 6.60
N PRO A 94 -6.11 23.73 5.48
CA PRO A 94 -6.40 22.88 4.33
C PRO A 94 -6.16 21.41 4.70
N ARG A 95 -6.50 20.50 3.81
CA ARG A 95 -6.10 19.10 3.95
C ARG A 95 -4.57 19.01 4.11
N LEU A 96 -4.11 18.08 4.96
CA LEU A 96 -2.69 17.92 5.22
C LEU A 96 -1.97 17.46 3.93
N ASP A 97 -0.92 18.19 3.54
CA ASP A 97 -0.01 17.69 2.51
C ASP A 97 0.82 16.54 3.10
N CYS A 98 0.54 15.33 2.63
CA CYS A 98 1.22 14.12 3.07
C CYS A 98 2.56 13.89 2.33
N THR A 99 2.90 14.66 1.31
CA THR A 99 4.14 14.51 0.53
C THR A 99 5.40 14.55 1.39
N PRO A 100 5.57 15.51 2.32
CA PRO A 100 6.74 15.52 3.20
C PRO A 100 6.82 14.27 4.09
N LEU A 101 5.66 13.71 4.48
CA LEU A 101 5.59 12.52 5.34
C LEU A 101 6.09 11.26 4.65
N LEU A 102 6.00 11.18 3.31
CA LEU A 102 6.54 10.06 2.53
C LEU A 102 8.06 9.93 2.66
N ASN A 103 8.72 11.01 3.03
CA ASN A 103 10.18 11.09 3.15
C ASN A 103 10.66 11.03 4.62
N THR A 104 9.77 10.62 5.51
CA THR A 104 10.08 10.48 6.93
C THR A 104 10.91 9.22 7.17
N SER A 105 12.00 9.35 7.90
CA SER A 105 12.76 8.20 8.43
C SER A 105 12.26 7.79 9.81
N PHE A 106 12.47 6.52 10.15
CA PHE A 106 12.18 5.95 11.45
C PHE A 106 13.45 5.45 12.12
N ASP A 107 13.60 5.74 13.40
CA ASP A 107 14.58 5.07 14.24
C ASP A 107 14.01 3.72 14.71
N THR A 108 14.21 2.70 13.88
CA THR A 108 13.65 1.38 14.14
C THR A 108 14.26 0.69 15.36
N ASP A 109 15.47 1.06 15.76
CA ASP A 109 16.15 0.51 16.94
C ASP A 109 15.55 1.08 18.23
N SER A 110 15.07 2.32 18.19
CA SER A 110 14.36 2.93 19.32
C SER A 110 12.91 2.47 19.43
N GLY A 111 12.33 1.93 18.34
CA GLY A 111 10.95 1.46 18.28
C GLY A 111 9.90 2.58 18.04
N ASP A 112 10.30 3.74 17.52
CA ASP A 112 9.37 4.74 16.98
C ASP A 112 8.94 4.28 15.57
N LEU A 113 7.91 3.45 15.49
CA LEU A 113 7.44 2.83 14.25
C LEU A 113 6.08 3.36 13.75
N LEU A 114 5.43 4.23 14.54
CA LEU A 114 4.11 4.79 14.24
C LEU A 114 4.02 6.23 14.73
N ARG A 115 3.57 7.12 13.87
CA ARG A 115 3.13 8.49 14.21
C ARG A 115 1.69 8.67 13.81
N VAL A 116 0.92 9.33 14.66
CA VAL A 116 -0.51 9.63 14.44
C VAL A 116 -0.71 11.12 14.45
N ILE A 117 -1.30 11.65 13.39
CA ILE A 117 -1.61 13.07 13.24
C ILE A 117 -3.12 13.18 13.06
N VAL A 118 -3.75 14.04 13.83
CA VAL A 118 -5.16 14.37 13.67
C VAL A 118 -5.28 15.87 13.44
N SER A 119 -5.92 16.27 12.36
CA SER A 119 -6.01 17.68 11.97
C SER A 119 -7.44 18.06 11.59
N ARG A 120 -7.93 19.19 12.10
CA ARG A 120 -9.19 19.77 11.61
C ARG A 120 -9.07 20.11 10.13
N VAL A 121 -10.16 19.90 9.39
CA VAL A 121 -10.27 20.31 7.98
C VAL A 121 -11.30 21.43 7.88
N SER A 122 -10.91 22.56 7.28
CA SER A 122 -11.75 23.76 7.22
C SER A 122 -12.92 23.66 6.22
N ARG A 123 -12.83 22.79 5.22
CA ARG A 123 -13.88 22.51 4.23
C ARG A 123 -13.75 21.10 3.66
N VAL A 124 -14.84 20.38 3.65
CA VAL A 124 -14.99 19.18 2.84
C VAL A 124 -15.63 19.64 1.53
N GLY A 125 -14.90 19.51 0.41
CA GLY A 125 -15.49 19.79 -0.92
C GLY A 125 -16.54 18.74 -1.24
N GLY A 126 -17.81 19.13 -1.32
CA GLY A 126 -18.96 18.28 -1.61
C GLY A 126 -20.22 18.87 -0.97
N ASP A 127 -21.39 18.34 -1.31
CA ASP A 127 -22.73 18.87 -1.08
C ASP A 127 -23.17 19.13 0.38
N THR A 128 -22.28 19.09 1.36
CA THR A 128 -22.58 19.35 2.78
C THR A 128 -21.85 20.61 3.26
N GLU A 129 -22.39 21.78 2.89
CA GLU A 129 -21.94 23.04 3.49
C GLU A 129 -22.21 23.02 5.01
N GLY A 130 -21.13 23.13 5.78
CA GLY A 130 -21.20 23.28 7.26
C GLY A 130 -20.88 22.04 8.09
N GLU A 131 -20.62 20.88 7.49
CA GLU A 131 -20.20 19.69 8.25
C GLU A 131 -18.77 19.85 8.75
N THR A 132 -18.57 19.71 10.06
CA THR A 132 -17.24 19.68 10.66
C THR A 132 -16.55 18.36 10.31
N ALA A 133 -15.26 18.41 9.97
CA ALA A 133 -14.49 17.23 9.64
C ALA A 133 -13.05 17.34 10.15
N PHE A 134 -12.39 16.20 10.26
CA PHE A 134 -10.96 16.11 10.54
C PHE A 134 -10.31 15.01 9.72
N GLU A 135 -9.02 15.10 9.55
CA GLU A 135 -8.20 14.03 8.99
C GLU A 135 -7.50 13.26 10.10
N LEU A 136 -7.50 11.94 9.99
CA LEU A 136 -6.62 11.03 10.72
C LEU A 136 -5.55 10.57 9.75
N VAL A 137 -4.29 10.87 10.05
CA VAL A 137 -3.14 10.45 9.26
C VAL A 137 -2.25 9.57 10.13
N THR A 138 -1.83 8.43 9.59
CA THR A 138 -0.82 7.58 10.21
C THR A 138 0.41 7.51 9.31
N VAL A 139 1.58 7.64 9.92
CA VAL A 139 2.88 7.49 9.29
C VAL A 139 3.53 6.29 9.94
N MET A 140 3.81 5.25 9.18
CA MET A 140 4.27 3.97 9.71
C MET A 140 5.52 3.48 8.99
N PHE A 141 6.39 2.81 9.75
CA PHE A 141 7.47 2.03 9.16
C PHE A 141 6.89 0.87 8.34
N HIS A 142 7.20 0.83 7.04
CA HIS A 142 6.59 -0.14 6.12
C HIS A 142 6.98 -1.61 6.41
N GLY A 143 8.07 -1.84 7.15
CA GLY A 143 8.49 -3.19 7.54
C GLY A 143 7.53 -3.91 8.48
N ILE A 144 6.67 -3.18 9.23
CA ILE A 144 5.68 -3.78 10.14
C ILE A 144 4.27 -3.88 9.57
N CYS A 145 4.03 -3.29 8.41
CA CYS A 145 2.68 -3.18 7.85
C CYS A 145 2.68 -3.14 6.32
N ASP A 146 1.54 -3.42 5.77
CA ASP A 146 1.17 -3.19 4.38
C ASP A 146 -0.07 -2.28 4.29
N ALA A 147 -0.54 -2.01 3.09
CA ALA A 147 -1.69 -1.14 2.86
C ALA A 147 -2.99 -1.66 3.51
N ILE A 148 -3.20 -2.98 3.56
CA ILE A 148 -4.34 -3.58 4.27
C ILE A 148 -4.20 -3.35 5.78
N SER A 149 -2.99 -3.49 6.33
CA SER A 149 -2.70 -3.20 7.73
C SER A 149 -2.99 -1.75 8.10
N THR A 150 -2.62 -0.79 7.26
CA THR A 150 -2.90 0.63 7.54
C THR A 150 -4.40 0.90 7.55
N ARG A 151 -5.16 0.33 6.62
CA ARG A 151 -6.62 0.42 6.62
C ARG A 151 -7.25 -0.22 7.85
N ASN A 152 -6.76 -1.39 8.27
CA ASN A 152 -7.20 -2.06 9.51
C ASN A 152 -6.90 -1.21 10.75
N LEU A 153 -5.72 -0.58 10.82
CA LEU A 153 -5.34 0.32 11.90
C LEU A 153 -6.30 1.52 11.99
N HIS A 154 -6.60 2.16 10.85
CA HIS A 154 -7.54 3.27 10.80
C HIS A 154 -8.95 2.84 11.28
N SER A 155 -9.42 1.66 10.85
CA SER A 155 -10.69 1.11 11.33
C SER A 155 -10.69 0.91 12.85
N GLN A 156 -9.63 0.33 13.43
CA GLN A 156 -9.50 0.12 14.87
C GLN A 156 -9.44 1.46 15.62
N LEU A 157 -8.65 2.42 15.14
CA LEU A 157 -8.51 3.74 15.75
C LEU A 157 -9.83 4.51 15.73
N LEU A 158 -10.49 4.58 14.57
CA LEU A 158 -11.74 5.34 14.42
C LEU A 158 -12.88 4.73 15.22
N ARG A 159 -13.04 3.41 15.25
CA ARG A 159 -14.02 2.73 16.10
C ARG A 159 -13.76 3.02 17.58
N ARG A 160 -12.50 2.94 18.00
CA ARG A 160 -12.14 3.20 19.39
C ARG A 160 -12.37 4.65 19.79
N LEU A 161 -12.01 5.57 18.90
CA LEU A 161 -12.22 7.00 19.09
C LEU A 161 -13.71 7.33 19.18
N ALA A 162 -14.53 6.80 18.29
CA ALA A 162 -15.98 6.98 18.30
C ALA A 162 -16.62 6.53 19.63
N LEU A 163 -16.18 5.38 20.18
CA LEU A 163 -16.64 4.91 21.50
C LEU A 163 -16.24 5.87 22.63
N LEU A 164 -15.03 6.40 22.60
CA LEU A 164 -14.56 7.33 23.63
C LEU A 164 -15.27 8.67 23.54
N VAL A 165 -15.54 9.17 22.33
CA VAL A 165 -16.29 10.40 22.08
C VAL A 165 -17.75 10.24 22.55
N ALA A 166 -18.41 9.13 22.20
CA ALA A 166 -19.77 8.84 22.65
C ALA A 166 -19.87 8.78 24.18
N ALA A 167 -18.92 8.10 24.82
CA ALA A 167 -18.89 7.99 26.29
C ALA A 167 -18.68 9.34 26.97
N ALA A 168 -17.83 10.21 26.43
CA ALA A 168 -17.59 11.57 26.94
C ALA A 168 -18.82 12.47 26.77
N GLY A 169 -19.64 12.24 25.74
CA GLY A 169 -20.91 12.93 25.51
C GLY A 169 -22.09 12.38 26.33
N GLY A 170 -21.86 11.44 27.26
CA GLY A 170 -22.89 10.84 28.11
C GLY A 170 -23.79 9.81 27.41
N ALA A 171 -23.50 9.47 26.17
CA ALA A 171 -24.23 8.42 25.46
C ALA A 171 -23.90 7.04 26.05
N ARG A 172 -24.93 6.28 26.44
CA ARG A 172 -24.73 4.87 26.79
C ARG A 172 -24.29 4.11 25.55
N PRO A 173 -23.26 3.23 25.62
CA PRO A 173 -22.87 2.39 24.51
C PRO A 173 -24.09 1.63 23.99
N SER A 174 -24.49 1.85 22.77
CA SER A 174 -25.56 1.09 22.14
C SER A 174 -25.10 -0.38 21.97
N VAL A 175 -26.05 -1.31 21.74
CA VAL A 175 -25.75 -2.72 21.44
C VAL A 175 -24.79 -2.88 20.26
N HIS A 176 -24.70 -1.89 19.35
CA HIS A 176 -23.66 -1.80 18.33
C HIS A 176 -22.24 -1.67 18.90
N ALA A 177 -22.07 -1.22 20.15
CA ALA A 177 -20.77 -1.23 20.82
C ALA A 177 -20.24 -2.65 21.10
N ALA A 178 -21.13 -3.64 21.20
CA ALA A 178 -20.73 -5.04 21.34
C ALA A 178 -20.10 -5.61 20.05
N VAL A 179 -20.51 -5.13 18.88
CA VAL A 179 -19.91 -5.48 17.58
C VAL A 179 -18.49 -4.90 17.45
N LEU A 180 -18.14 -3.93 18.27
CA LEU A 180 -16.82 -3.31 18.34
C LEU A 180 -15.85 -4.04 19.29
N GLN A 181 -16.27 -5.12 19.92
CA GLN A 181 -15.35 -6.06 20.60
C GLN A 181 -14.65 -6.90 19.51
N GLU A 182 -13.65 -6.31 18.89
CA GLU A 182 -12.74 -7.09 18.06
C GLU A 182 -12.09 -8.17 18.91
N PRO A 183 -11.90 -9.38 18.35
CA PRO A 183 -11.22 -10.45 19.07
C PRO A 183 -9.88 -9.92 19.56
N GLN A 184 -9.53 -10.23 20.80
CA GLN A 184 -8.21 -9.93 21.34
C GLN A 184 -7.20 -10.68 20.50
N VAL A 185 -6.60 -9.99 19.53
CA VAL A 185 -5.39 -10.50 18.88
C VAL A 185 -4.36 -10.62 20.00
N GLY A 186 -3.83 -11.82 20.22
CA GLY A 186 -2.99 -12.11 21.38
C GLY A 186 -1.83 -11.14 21.52
N LEU A 187 -1.34 -10.95 22.74
CA LEU A 187 -0.22 -10.06 23.09
C LEU A 187 1.14 -10.50 22.52
N VAL A 188 1.13 -11.42 21.56
CA VAL A 188 2.34 -11.99 20.93
C VAL A 188 2.51 -11.35 19.55
N ILE A 189 3.74 -10.94 19.23
CA ILE A 189 4.10 -10.52 17.87
C ILE A 189 3.79 -11.69 16.92
N PRO A 190 2.95 -11.50 15.89
CA PRO A 190 2.63 -12.58 14.98
C PRO A 190 3.89 -12.99 14.20
N PRO A 191 4.08 -14.29 13.92
CA PRO A 191 5.13 -14.74 13.03
C PRO A 191 5.07 -14.01 11.68
N PRO A 192 6.21 -13.82 11.00
CA PRO A 192 6.23 -13.19 9.70
C PRO A 192 5.43 -14.00 8.67
N ALA A 193 4.93 -13.35 7.62
CA ALA A 193 4.14 -14.00 6.58
C ALA A 193 4.87 -15.20 5.94
N SER A 194 6.20 -15.16 5.82
CA SER A 194 7.04 -16.26 5.35
C SER A 194 6.85 -17.56 6.14
N HIS A 195 6.61 -17.48 7.44
CA HIS A 195 6.32 -18.66 8.27
C HIS A 195 5.01 -19.35 7.83
N TYR A 196 3.96 -18.57 7.59
CA TYR A 196 2.67 -19.09 7.15
C TYR A 196 2.69 -19.55 5.70
N VAL A 197 3.46 -18.89 4.84
CA VAL A 197 3.72 -19.32 3.46
C VAL A 197 4.38 -20.69 3.47
N GLN A 198 5.44 -20.90 4.25
CA GLN A 198 6.12 -22.20 4.36
C GLN A 198 5.17 -23.29 4.90
N ALA A 199 4.40 -22.99 5.94
CA ALA A 199 3.43 -23.93 6.49
C ALA A 199 2.34 -24.30 5.46
N THR A 200 1.93 -23.37 4.60
CA THR A 200 0.94 -23.60 3.54
C THR A 200 1.53 -24.43 2.40
N LEU A 201 2.77 -24.14 1.98
CA LEU A 201 3.49 -24.92 0.98
C LEU A 201 3.71 -26.36 1.44
N ASN A 202 4.11 -26.56 2.69
CA ASN A 202 4.31 -27.89 3.26
C ASN A 202 3.02 -28.74 3.22
N LYS A 203 1.86 -28.11 3.46
CA LYS A 203 0.55 -28.80 3.35
C LYS A 203 0.22 -29.18 1.90
N ARG A 204 0.55 -28.32 0.93
CA ARG A 204 0.31 -28.57 -0.50
C ARG A 204 1.19 -29.68 -1.07
N VAL A 205 2.44 -29.78 -0.64
CA VAL A 205 3.37 -30.86 -1.07
C VAL A 205 2.83 -32.25 -0.73
N HIS A 206 1.98 -32.36 0.31
CA HIS A 206 1.32 -33.63 0.66
C HIS A 206 0.00 -33.85 -0.08
N ALA A 207 -0.52 -32.88 -0.81
CA ALA A 207 -1.84 -32.96 -1.45
C ALA A 207 -1.80 -33.14 -2.98
N GLU A 208 -0.77 -32.61 -3.67
CA GLU A 208 -0.61 -32.73 -5.14
C GLU A 208 0.87 -32.73 -5.53
N PRO A 209 1.27 -33.52 -6.56
CA PRO A 209 2.61 -33.40 -7.12
C PRO A 209 2.76 -32.01 -7.76
N PRO A 210 3.91 -31.33 -7.55
CA PRO A 210 4.15 -30.02 -8.11
C PRO A 210 4.10 -30.06 -9.64
N ARG A 211 3.35 -29.14 -10.26
CA ARG A 211 3.52 -28.86 -11.69
C ARG A 211 4.96 -28.42 -11.93
N PRO A 212 5.59 -28.84 -13.02
CA PRO A 212 6.94 -28.41 -13.32
C PRO A 212 7.02 -26.89 -13.33
N PRO A 213 8.09 -26.29 -12.75
CA PRO A 213 8.25 -24.85 -12.73
C PRO A 213 8.24 -24.34 -14.17
N VAL A 214 7.34 -23.41 -14.47
CA VAL A 214 7.48 -22.58 -15.66
C VAL A 214 8.70 -21.70 -15.37
N ASP A 215 9.71 -21.77 -16.23
CA ASP A 215 10.90 -20.93 -16.10
C ASP A 215 10.46 -19.48 -15.84
N PRO A 216 10.84 -18.87 -14.71
CA PRO A 216 10.53 -17.47 -14.50
C PRO A 216 11.16 -16.68 -15.63
N ALA A 217 10.34 -15.93 -16.37
CA ALA A 217 10.86 -15.05 -17.39
C ALA A 217 11.99 -14.20 -16.77
N PRO A 218 13.19 -14.17 -17.38
CA PRO A 218 14.30 -13.46 -16.78
C PRO A 218 13.91 -12.01 -16.56
N ILE A 219 13.91 -11.57 -15.30
CA ILE A 219 13.71 -10.16 -14.95
C ILE A 219 14.88 -9.42 -15.56
N ARG A 220 14.67 -8.82 -16.73
CA ARG A 220 15.69 -7.95 -17.33
C ARG A 220 15.62 -6.63 -16.61
N ALA A 221 16.72 -6.26 -15.96
CA ALA A 221 16.92 -4.92 -15.48
C ALA A 221 16.79 -3.96 -16.67
N VAL A 222 15.80 -3.08 -16.63
CA VAL A 222 15.69 -1.97 -17.59
C VAL A 222 16.75 -0.96 -17.17
N GLY A 223 17.80 -0.81 -17.98
CA GLY A 223 18.92 0.08 -17.66
C GLY A 223 18.49 1.55 -17.68
N ARG A 224 19.13 2.36 -16.86
CA ARG A 224 18.93 3.83 -16.78
C ARG A 224 19.06 4.53 -18.14
N GLY A 225 19.77 3.95 -19.11
CA GLY A 225 19.98 4.50 -20.44
C GLY A 225 18.76 4.53 -21.34
N ASP A 226 17.78 3.63 -21.09
CA ASP A 226 16.67 3.44 -22.03
C ASP A 226 15.53 4.44 -21.81
N VAL A 227 15.50 5.13 -20.68
CA VAL A 227 14.42 6.08 -20.31
C VAL A 227 14.72 7.52 -20.69
N CYS A 228 15.97 7.84 -21.02
CA CYS A 228 16.47 9.21 -21.03
C CYS A 228 16.87 9.77 -22.41
N GLU A 229 16.75 9.01 -23.53
CA GLU A 229 17.31 9.48 -24.83
C GLU A 229 16.40 10.41 -25.65
N ARG A 230 15.17 10.70 -25.20
CA ARG A 230 14.30 11.65 -25.92
C ARG A 230 13.95 12.87 -25.06
N GLY A 231 14.89 13.78 -24.93
CA GLY A 231 14.60 15.20 -24.67
C GLY A 231 14.73 15.72 -23.24
N GLY A 232 15.17 14.91 -22.27
CA GLY A 232 15.26 15.38 -20.88
C GLY A 232 16.51 15.02 -20.09
N ALA A 233 17.35 14.13 -20.61
CA ALA A 233 18.46 13.52 -19.86
C ALA A 233 19.49 14.52 -19.32
N ALA A 234 19.83 15.54 -20.07
CA ALA A 234 20.82 16.52 -19.65
C ALA A 234 20.31 17.45 -18.55
N VAL A 235 19.01 17.76 -18.55
CA VAL A 235 18.37 18.61 -17.52
C VAL A 235 18.18 17.85 -16.23
N VAL A 236 17.79 16.56 -16.31
CA VAL A 236 17.59 15.68 -15.15
C VAL A 236 18.92 15.33 -14.48
N ALA A 237 19.98 15.07 -15.26
CA ALA A 237 21.31 14.78 -14.70
C ALA A 237 21.94 15.98 -13.99
N ALA A 238 21.71 17.19 -14.48
CA ALA A 238 22.21 18.43 -13.85
C ALA A 238 21.43 18.75 -12.55
N ALA A 239 20.11 18.57 -12.55
CA ALA A 239 19.29 18.80 -11.35
C ALA A 239 19.47 17.71 -10.28
N ALA A 240 19.77 16.47 -10.66
CA ALA A 240 20.04 15.36 -9.72
C ALA A 240 21.29 15.58 -8.86
N ALA A 241 22.18 16.47 -9.23
CA ALA A 241 23.38 16.81 -8.44
C ALA A 241 23.07 17.73 -7.24
N GLU A 242 21.91 18.39 -7.22
CA GLU A 242 21.60 19.40 -6.21
C GLU A 242 20.59 18.96 -5.12
N LEU A 243 19.73 17.98 -5.39
CA LEU A 243 18.73 17.52 -4.44
C LEU A 243 18.73 16.00 -4.25
N PRO A 244 18.70 15.51 -3.01
CA PRO A 244 18.58 14.07 -2.75
C PRO A 244 17.24 13.53 -3.30
N PRO A 245 17.22 12.29 -3.80
CA PRO A 245 15.98 11.64 -4.23
C PRO A 245 14.92 11.68 -3.11
N HIS A 246 13.71 12.09 -3.48
CA HIS A 246 12.59 12.14 -2.55
C HIS A 246 11.27 11.76 -3.24
N SER A 247 10.41 11.11 -2.47
CA SER A 247 9.12 10.63 -2.97
C SER A 247 8.10 11.76 -3.01
N LYS A 248 7.28 11.76 -4.06
CA LYS A 248 6.12 12.62 -4.22
C LYS A 248 4.89 11.82 -4.62
N ALA A 249 3.71 12.41 -4.47
CA ALA A 249 2.44 11.82 -4.83
C ALA A 249 1.54 12.84 -5.55
N ILE A 250 0.83 12.37 -6.58
CA ILE A 250 -0.28 13.08 -7.21
C ILE A 250 -1.55 12.34 -6.83
N HIS A 251 -2.47 13.05 -6.19
CA HIS A 251 -3.75 12.49 -5.74
C HIS A 251 -4.82 12.77 -6.80
N VAL A 252 -5.54 11.73 -7.21
CA VAL A 252 -6.66 11.84 -8.14
C VAL A 252 -7.88 11.12 -7.56
N ARG A 253 -9.04 11.71 -7.72
CA ARG A 253 -10.32 11.19 -7.28
C ARG A 253 -11.25 11.01 -8.49
N LEU A 254 -11.76 9.80 -8.70
CA LEU A 254 -12.88 9.58 -9.60
C LEU A 254 -14.19 9.84 -8.83
N THR A 255 -15.18 10.40 -9.50
CA THR A 255 -16.51 10.57 -8.90
C THR A 255 -17.14 9.20 -8.60
N ALA A 256 -18.17 9.17 -7.77
CA ALA A 256 -18.91 7.92 -7.50
C ALA A 256 -19.57 7.37 -8.77
N GLU A 257 -19.97 8.26 -9.69
CA GLU A 257 -20.53 7.88 -10.99
C GLU A 257 -19.48 7.23 -11.89
N GLU A 258 -18.30 7.88 -12.04
CA GLU A 258 -17.17 7.32 -12.80
C GLU A 258 -16.69 5.99 -12.21
N THR A 259 -16.61 5.90 -10.89
CA THR A 259 -16.21 4.67 -10.18
C THR A 259 -17.17 3.52 -10.46
N ARG A 260 -18.49 3.79 -10.37
CA ARG A 260 -19.52 2.79 -10.66
C ARG A 260 -19.51 2.40 -12.14
N ALA A 261 -19.35 3.37 -13.04
CA ALA A 261 -19.25 3.13 -14.47
C ALA A 261 -18.04 2.27 -14.82
N LEU A 262 -16.87 2.55 -14.23
CA LEU A 262 -15.65 1.74 -14.39
C LEU A 262 -15.88 0.30 -13.91
N ALA A 263 -16.42 0.11 -12.72
CA ALA A 263 -16.69 -1.23 -12.19
C ALA A 263 -17.67 -2.01 -13.08
N THR A 264 -18.71 -1.34 -13.60
CA THR A 264 -19.67 -1.93 -14.52
C THR A 264 -19.03 -2.29 -15.86
N ALA A 265 -18.19 -1.41 -16.42
CA ALA A 265 -17.46 -1.67 -17.65
C ALA A 265 -16.49 -2.85 -17.48
N CYS A 266 -15.73 -2.90 -16.37
CA CYS A 266 -14.86 -4.03 -16.07
C CYS A 266 -15.61 -5.37 -16.05
N ALA A 267 -16.80 -5.41 -15.42
CA ALA A 267 -17.63 -6.62 -15.41
C ALA A 267 -18.08 -7.02 -16.83
N ARG A 268 -18.51 -6.07 -17.67
CA ARG A 268 -18.91 -6.31 -19.07
C ARG A 268 -17.75 -6.82 -19.93
N HIS A 269 -16.52 -6.38 -19.65
CA HIS A 269 -15.31 -6.81 -20.34
C HIS A 269 -14.60 -7.99 -19.67
N ALA A 270 -15.28 -8.72 -18.77
CA ALA A 270 -14.77 -9.90 -18.04
C ALA A 270 -13.41 -9.66 -17.37
N THR A 271 -13.21 -8.49 -16.78
CA THR A 271 -11.98 -8.11 -16.08
C THR A 271 -12.27 -7.43 -14.73
N THR A 272 -11.26 -6.87 -14.08
CA THR A 272 -11.35 -6.24 -12.77
C THR A 272 -10.89 -4.78 -12.84
N VAL A 273 -11.31 -3.95 -11.86
CA VAL A 273 -10.81 -2.58 -11.73
C VAL A 273 -9.29 -2.56 -11.56
N HIS A 274 -8.72 -3.52 -10.82
CA HIS A 274 -7.27 -3.64 -10.67
C HIS A 274 -6.56 -3.83 -12.02
N ALA A 275 -7.05 -4.77 -12.83
CA ALA A 275 -6.47 -5.05 -14.14
C ALA A 275 -6.67 -3.90 -15.14
N ALA A 276 -7.82 -3.23 -15.11
CA ALA A 276 -8.06 -2.04 -15.94
C ALA A 276 -7.14 -0.87 -15.56
N LEU A 277 -6.91 -0.64 -14.26
CA LEU A 277 -5.92 0.33 -13.76
C LEU A 277 -4.51 -0.01 -14.23
N GLY A 278 -4.11 -1.30 -14.12
CA GLY A 278 -2.81 -1.78 -14.57
C GLY A 278 -2.62 -1.56 -16.08
N ALA A 279 -3.61 -1.91 -16.89
CA ALA A 279 -3.59 -1.71 -18.34
C ALA A 279 -3.49 -0.22 -18.71
N ALA A 280 -4.33 0.62 -18.11
CA ALA A 280 -4.31 2.06 -18.36
C ALA A 280 -2.98 2.70 -17.95
N ALA A 281 -2.40 2.29 -16.81
CA ALA A 281 -1.09 2.78 -16.37
C ALA A 281 0.03 2.29 -17.30
N LEU A 282 0.02 1.03 -17.70
CA LEU A 282 1.03 0.50 -18.63
C LEU A 282 1.03 1.22 -19.96
N VAL A 283 -0.14 1.45 -20.56
CA VAL A 283 -0.26 2.12 -21.87
C VAL A 283 0.34 3.54 -21.84
N ASN A 284 0.28 4.20 -20.70
CA ASN A 284 0.70 5.60 -20.56
C ASN A 284 2.07 5.79 -19.89
N ALA A 285 2.67 4.73 -19.34
CA ALA A 285 3.98 4.83 -18.74
C ALA A 285 5.05 4.98 -19.83
N ASP A 286 5.78 6.09 -19.83
CA ASP A 286 6.93 6.25 -20.72
C ASP A 286 8.11 5.43 -20.18
N SER A 287 8.51 4.42 -20.95
CA SER A 287 9.65 3.56 -20.63
C SER A 287 10.66 3.45 -21.78
N GLY A 288 10.48 4.25 -22.84
CA GLY A 288 11.32 4.19 -24.03
C GLY A 288 11.14 2.91 -24.88
N THR A 289 10.35 1.93 -24.41
CA THR A 289 10.10 0.66 -25.11
C THR A 289 8.61 0.35 -25.17
N ALA A 290 8.19 -0.46 -26.19
CA ALA A 290 6.84 -0.97 -26.26
C ALA A 290 6.58 -2.08 -25.23
N ARG A 291 7.63 -2.71 -24.70
CA ARG A 291 7.53 -3.75 -23.66
C ARG A 291 7.60 -3.12 -22.28
N ARG A 292 6.58 -3.38 -21.49
CA ARG A 292 6.43 -2.77 -20.16
C ARG A 292 6.06 -3.83 -19.13
N VAL A 293 6.61 -3.69 -17.93
CA VAL A 293 6.39 -4.64 -16.83
C VAL A 293 5.43 -4.02 -15.82
N LEU A 294 4.34 -4.75 -15.55
CA LEU A 294 3.44 -4.50 -14.43
C LEU A 294 3.78 -5.44 -13.27
N THR A 295 4.04 -4.88 -12.11
CA THR A 295 4.11 -5.62 -10.85
C THR A 295 2.88 -5.31 -10.01
N SER A 296 2.18 -6.33 -9.53
CA SER A 296 0.97 -6.20 -8.72
C SER A 296 1.22 -6.64 -7.28
N ALA A 297 0.81 -5.81 -6.33
CA ALA A 297 0.75 -6.22 -4.93
C ALA A 297 -0.43 -7.16 -4.70
N VAL A 298 -0.18 -8.30 -4.06
CA VAL A 298 -1.22 -9.30 -3.74
C VAL A 298 -1.23 -9.58 -2.24
N ASP A 299 -2.41 -9.41 -1.61
CA ASP A 299 -2.59 -9.77 -0.21
C ASP A 299 -2.51 -11.29 -0.01
N LEU A 300 -1.64 -11.71 0.91
CA LEU A 300 -1.41 -13.12 1.21
C LEU A 300 -2.29 -13.66 2.34
N ARG A 301 -2.94 -12.80 3.16
CA ARG A 301 -3.60 -13.22 4.39
C ARG A 301 -4.54 -14.40 4.21
N ARG A 302 -5.51 -14.27 3.32
CA ARG A 302 -6.48 -15.35 3.04
C ARG A 302 -5.83 -16.63 2.51
N ARG A 303 -4.71 -16.49 1.78
CA ARG A 303 -4.03 -17.62 1.14
C ARG A 303 -3.21 -18.44 2.11
N VAL A 304 -2.75 -17.83 3.19
CA VAL A 304 -1.94 -18.48 4.22
C VAL A 304 -2.68 -18.65 5.56
N GLY A 305 -3.97 -18.33 5.58
CA GLY A 305 -4.82 -18.53 6.78
C GLY A 305 -4.58 -17.49 7.88
N LEU A 306 -4.08 -16.29 7.54
CA LEU A 306 -3.97 -15.19 8.48
C LEU A 306 -5.31 -14.45 8.61
N PRO A 307 -5.64 -13.95 9.81
CA PRO A 307 -6.81 -13.10 10.00
C PRO A 307 -6.70 -11.83 9.12
N GLU A 308 -7.79 -11.45 8.48
CA GLU A 308 -7.84 -10.25 7.64
C GLU A 308 -7.56 -8.95 8.43
N SER A 309 -7.94 -8.93 9.71
CA SER A 309 -7.73 -7.79 10.62
C SER A 309 -6.31 -7.69 11.18
N LEU A 310 -5.46 -8.68 10.93
CA LEU A 310 -4.11 -8.71 11.49
C LEU A 310 -3.25 -7.60 10.90
N LEU A 311 -2.59 -6.83 11.78
CA LEU A 311 -1.57 -5.86 11.38
C LEU A 311 -0.24 -6.59 11.22
N CYS A 312 0.22 -6.71 9.98
CA CYS A 312 1.49 -7.33 9.63
C CYS A 312 1.84 -6.99 8.17
N TYR A 313 3.07 -7.23 7.79
CA TYR A 313 3.48 -7.22 6.39
C TYR A 313 3.16 -8.58 5.75
N ALA A 314 2.09 -8.65 4.96
CA ALA A 314 1.63 -9.88 4.31
C ALA A 314 1.26 -9.65 2.84
N VAL A 315 2.19 -9.08 2.08
CA VAL A 315 2.03 -8.78 0.66
C VAL A 315 3.07 -9.53 -0.15
N GLY A 316 2.66 -10.16 -1.25
CA GLY A 316 3.50 -10.77 -2.29
C GLY A 316 3.44 -9.98 -3.59
N GLY A 317 4.23 -10.42 -4.58
CA GLY A 317 4.27 -9.82 -5.91
C GLY A 317 5.56 -9.10 -6.26
N PHE A 318 6.27 -8.57 -5.25
CA PHE A 318 7.56 -7.87 -5.43
C PHE A 318 8.71 -8.79 -5.85
N ASP A 319 8.56 -10.06 -5.60
CA ASP A 319 9.51 -11.14 -5.87
C ASP A 319 9.44 -11.67 -7.31
N GLY A 320 8.71 -10.98 -8.18
CA GLY A 320 8.45 -11.41 -9.55
C GLY A 320 7.24 -12.35 -9.70
N SER A 321 6.65 -12.82 -8.58
CA SER A 321 5.52 -13.76 -8.61
C SER A 321 4.25 -13.18 -9.25
N ALA A 322 4.08 -11.86 -9.21
CA ALA A 322 3.01 -11.13 -9.89
C ALA A 322 3.57 -9.96 -10.74
N SER A 323 4.71 -10.19 -11.40
CA SER A 323 5.32 -9.29 -12.37
C SER A 323 5.25 -9.90 -13.75
N PHE A 324 4.68 -9.19 -14.72
CA PHE A 324 4.44 -9.67 -16.06
C PHE A 324 4.80 -8.60 -17.09
N GLU A 325 5.42 -9.02 -18.19
CA GLU A 325 5.77 -8.16 -19.32
C GLU A 325 4.66 -8.16 -20.37
N TYR A 326 4.28 -6.97 -20.83
CA TYR A 326 3.25 -6.77 -21.83
C TYR A 326 3.76 -5.92 -22.99
N ASP A 327 3.31 -6.23 -24.20
CA ASP A 327 3.46 -5.36 -25.36
C ASP A 327 2.39 -4.25 -25.29
N THR A 328 2.82 -3.02 -25.22
CA THR A 328 1.98 -1.82 -25.13
C THR A 328 2.12 -0.94 -26.37
N GLY A 329 2.37 -1.55 -27.55
CA GLY A 329 2.44 -0.83 -28.82
C GLY A 329 1.11 -0.15 -29.21
N ALA A 330 1.05 0.39 -30.42
CA ALA A 330 -0.06 1.24 -30.87
C ALA A 330 -1.45 0.58 -30.72
N ALA A 331 -1.56 -0.73 -30.86
CA ALA A 331 -2.82 -1.46 -30.68
C ALA A 331 -3.33 -1.37 -29.24
N ALA A 332 -2.46 -1.49 -28.23
CA ALA A 332 -2.83 -1.40 -26.81
C ALA A 332 -3.26 0.02 -26.41
N ALA A 333 -2.85 1.04 -27.16
CA ALA A 333 -3.24 2.44 -26.90
C ALA A 333 -4.69 2.76 -27.31
N THR A 334 -5.36 1.85 -28.04
CA THR A 334 -6.81 1.98 -28.32
C THR A 334 -7.62 1.50 -27.10
N ALA A 335 -8.88 1.92 -27.01
CA ALA A 335 -9.75 1.48 -25.92
C ALA A 335 -9.96 -0.05 -25.92
N ASP A 336 -10.16 -0.67 -27.09
CA ASP A 336 -10.32 -2.10 -27.22
C ASP A 336 -9.03 -2.83 -26.84
N GLY A 337 -7.87 -2.34 -27.29
CA GLY A 337 -6.57 -2.88 -26.90
C GLY A 337 -6.27 -2.75 -25.41
N ALA A 338 -6.68 -1.65 -24.79
CA ALA A 338 -6.57 -1.48 -23.33
C ALA A 338 -7.45 -2.47 -22.56
N TRP A 339 -8.66 -2.80 -23.09
CA TRP A 339 -9.49 -3.85 -22.51
C TRP A 339 -8.90 -5.25 -22.71
N ASP A 340 -8.30 -5.55 -23.89
CA ASP A 340 -7.59 -6.80 -24.15
C ASP A 340 -6.41 -6.97 -23.18
N LEU A 341 -5.64 -5.92 -23.01
CA LEU A 341 -4.54 -5.88 -22.03
C LEU A 341 -5.05 -6.10 -20.60
N ALA A 342 -6.16 -5.47 -20.23
CA ALA A 342 -6.75 -5.66 -18.90
C ALA A 342 -7.21 -7.10 -18.66
N ARG A 343 -7.73 -7.80 -19.68
CA ARG A 343 -8.06 -9.22 -19.58
C ARG A 343 -6.80 -10.08 -19.39
N SER A 344 -5.74 -9.77 -20.13
CA SER A 344 -4.45 -10.47 -19.98
C SER A 344 -3.86 -10.27 -18.58
N VAL A 345 -3.83 -9.03 -18.08
CA VAL A 345 -3.37 -8.72 -16.70
C VAL A 345 -4.16 -9.53 -15.67
N ARG A 346 -5.51 -9.58 -15.80
CA ARG A 346 -6.33 -10.38 -14.88
C ARG A 346 -5.98 -11.86 -14.96
N ALA A 347 -5.85 -12.41 -16.16
CA ALA A 347 -5.56 -13.83 -16.37
C ALA A 347 -4.22 -14.22 -15.75
N ASP A 348 -3.17 -13.43 -15.97
CA ASP A 348 -1.82 -13.70 -15.46
C ASP A 348 -1.76 -13.65 -13.91
N ILE A 349 -2.46 -12.68 -13.31
CA ILE A 349 -2.54 -12.59 -11.84
C ILE A 349 -3.29 -13.80 -11.27
N VAL A 350 -4.42 -14.19 -11.88
CA VAL A 350 -5.21 -15.35 -11.45
C VAL A 350 -4.38 -16.62 -11.60
N ASP A 351 -3.70 -16.80 -12.73
CA ASP A 351 -2.81 -17.96 -12.94
C ASP A 351 -1.69 -18.02 -11.89
N SER A 352 -1.04 -16.90 -11.60
CA SER A 352 -0.01 -16.84 -10.54
C SER A 352 -0.54 -17.27 -9.16
N ILE A 353 -1.79 -16.92 -8.88
CA ILE A 353 -2.45 -17.29 -7.64
C ILE A 353 -2.82 -18.77 -7.62
N ASP A 354 -3.48 -19.25 -8.68
CA ASP A 354 -4.06 -20.59 -8.75
C ASP A 354 -2.99 -21.67 -8.91
N SER A 355 -1.93 -21.38 -9.67
CA SER A 355 -0.76 -22.26 -9.78
C SER A 355 0.07 -22.35 -8.50
N GLY A 356 -0.14 -21.44 -7.54
CA GLY A 356 0.65 -21.35 -6.31
C GLY A 356 2.00 -20.66 -6.49
N ARG A 357 2.34 -20.17 -7.70
CA ARG A 357 3.58 -19.44 -7.99
C ARG A 357 3.78 -18.26 -7.03
N LEU A 358 2.70 -17.54 -6.72
CA LEU A 358 2.72 -16.44 -5.76
C LEU A 358 3.35 -16.82 -4.40
N LEU A 359 3.15 -18.04 -3.93
CA LEU A 359 3.68 -18.49 -2.64
C LEU A 359 5.08 -19.11 -2.77
N THR A 360 5.34 -19.88 -3.82
CA THR A 360 6.66 -20.52 -4.05
C THR A 360 7.72 -19.47 -4.32
N THR A 361 7.47 -18.55 -5.22
CA THR A 361 8.43 -17.48 -5.58
C THR A 361 8.62 -16.47 -4.43
N TYR A 362 7.62 -16.29 -3.56
CA TYR A 362 7.72 -15.37 -2.42
C TYR A 362 8.95 -15.60 -1.54
N GLN A 363 9.34 -16.87 -1.34
CA GLN A 363 10.53 -17.17 -0.54
C GLN A 363 11.84 -17.04 -1.33
N GLU A 364 11.80 -17.35 -2.62
CA GLU A 364 12.98 -17.38 -3.50
C GLU A 364 13.32 -16.00 -4.04
N GLY A 365 12.33 -15.27 -4.57
CA GLY A 365 12.52 -13.99 -5.25
C GLY A 365 12.99 -12.88 -4.33
N VAL A 366 12.46 -12.79 -3.11
CA VAL A 366 12.88 -11.78 -2.14
C VAL A 366 14.35 -11.96 -1.76
N GLN A 367 14.86 -13.19 -1.69
CA GLN A 367 16.30 -13.43 -1.44
C GLN A 367 17.16 -12.93 -2.60
N GLY A 368 16.78 -13.25 -3.84
CA GLY A 368 17.46 -12.77 -5.03
C GLY A 368 17.49 -11.25 -5.11
N LEU A 369 16.37 -10.60 -4.82
CA LEU A 369 16.26 -9.14 -4.79
C LEU A 369 17.19 -8.51 -3.74
N VAL A 370 17.19 -9.03 -2.53
CA VAL A 370 18.09 -8.56 -1.45
C VAL A 370 19.55 -8.79 -1.79
N GLN A 371 19.89 -9.93 -2.38
CA GLN A 371 21.25 -10.23 -2.81
C GLN A 371 21.71 -9.31 -3.95
N ALA A 372 20.88 -9.12 -4.98
CA ALA A 372 21.16 -8.23 -6.09
C ALA A 372 21.35 -6.78 -5.63
N TYR A 373 20.52 -6.34 -4.69
CA TYR A 373 20.67 -5.03 -4.05
C TYR A 373 22.00 -4.91 -3.28
N ARG A 374 22.31 -5.88 -2.41
CA ARG A 374 23.57 -5.89 -1.64
C ARG A 374 24.81 -5.99 -2.51
N ALA A 375 24.69 -6.63 -3.66
CA ALA A 375 25.77 -6.74 -4.65
C ALA A 375 25.94 -5.48 -5.51
N GLY A 376 25.16 -4.43 -5.29
CA GLY A 376 25.17 -3.21 -6.12
C GLY A 376 24.65 -3.43 -7.55
N GLN A 377 24.03 -4.58 -7.82
CA GLN A 377 23.54 -4.94 -9.17
C GLN A 377 22.26 -4.18 -9.52
N LEU A 378 21.67 -3.48 -8.56
CA LEU A 378 20.43 -2.70 -8.72
C LEU A 378 20.67 -1.20 -8.77
N GLU A 379 21.92 -0.75 -8.65
CA GLU A 379 22.24 0.66 -8.77
C GLU A 379 21.86 1.17 -10.16
N GLY A 380 20.79 1.95 -10.19
CA GLY A 380 20.30 2.63 -11.39
C GLY A 380 19.34 1.84 -12.27
N GLY A 381 19.05 0.57 -12.00
CA GLY A 381 18.03 -0.21 -12.71
C GLY A 381 16.68 -0.20 -12.00
N THR A 382 15.58 -0.26 -12.76
CA THR A 382 14.23 -0.48 -12.24
C THR A 382 13.79 -1.90 -12.61
N PHE A 383 13.07 -2.59 -11.69
CA PHE A 383 12.55 -3.95 -11.94
C PHE A 383 11.28 -3.96 -12.77
N GLY A 384 10.65 -2.81 -12.96
CA GLY A 384 9.38 -2.72 -13.65
C GLY A 384 9.05 -1.33 -14.13
N THR A 385 8.04 -1.24 -14.96
CA THR A 385 7.55 0.04 -15.45
C THR A 385 6.52 0.62 -14.49
N VAL A 386 5.55 -0.19 -14.07
CA VAL A 386 4.47 0.21 -13.15
C VAL A 386 4.36 -0.80 -12.01
N PHE A 387 4.29 -0.30 -10.79
CA PHE A 387 3.88 -1.05 -9.62
C PHE A 387 2.46 -0.63 -9.20
N LEU A 388 1.55 -1.59 -9.09
CA LEU A 388 0.15 -1.34 -8.73
C LEU A 388 -0.20 -2.00 -7.40
N SER A 389 -0.63 -1.19 -6.44
CA SER A 389 -1.15 -1.63 -5.15
C SER A 389 -2.59 -1.16 -4.99
N ASN A 390 -3.54 -2.08 -4.95
CA ASN A 390 -4.96 -1.75 -4.84
C ASN A 390 -5.59 -2.54 -3.69
N VAL A 391 -5.97 -1.84 -2.63
CA VAL A 391 -6.63 -2.45 -1.46
C VAL A 391 -8.11 -2.76 -1.69
N GLY A 392 -8.62 -2.44 -2.87
CA GLY A 392 -9.99 -2.74 -3.25
C GLY A 392 -11.03 -1.86 -2.58
N ARG A 393 -12.26 -2.39 -2.51
CA ARG A 393 -13.40 -1.70 -1.89
C ARG A 393 -13.35 -1.89 -0.37
N GLU A 394 -13.83 -0.88 0.35
CA GLU A 394 -13.97 -0.95 1.80
C GLU A 394 -14.94 -2.07 2.23
N ALA A 395 -14.57 -2.74 3.34
CA ALA A 395 -15.40 -3.76 3.98
C ALA A 395 -15.82 -3.35 5.41
N TYR A 396 -15.66 -2.07 5.78
CA TYR A 396 -15.87 -1.58 7.13
C TYR A 396 -17.13 -0.74 7.25
N ALA A 397 -17.71 -0.69 8.46
CA ALA A 397 -18.77 0.23 8.77
C ALA A 397 -18.25 1.67 8.68
N LYS A 398 -18.95 2.50 7.93
CA LYS A 398 -18.63 3.93 7.76
C LYS A 398 -19.20 4.77 8.89
N GLU A 399 -20.41 4.47 9.30
CA GLU A 399 -21.08 5.16 10.41
C GLU A 399 -20.64 4.54 11.73
N LEU A 400 -19.96 5.32 12.56
CA LEU A 400 -19.36 4.92 13.83
C LEU A 400 -19.97 5.65 15.03
N GLY A 401 -21.25 5.99 14.95
CA GLY A 401 -21.95 6.79 15.95
C GLY A 401 -21.69 8.27 15.75
N PRO A 402 -20.93 8.97 16.64
CA PRO A 402 -20.68 10.41 16.50
C PRO A 402 -19.70 10.75 15.39
N LEU A 403 -19.09 9.75 14.76
CA LEU A 403 -18.11 9.91 13.69
C LEU A 403 -18.56 9.15 12.46
N SER A 404 -18.27 9.70 11.27
CA SER A 404 -18.53 9.01 10.02
C SER A 404 -17.27 9.01 9.15
N TRP A 405 -16.81 7.81 8.79
CA TRP A 405 -15.63 7.63 7.95
C TRP A 405 -15.98 7.84 6.48
N ARG A 406 -15.41 8.85 5.86
CA ARG A 406 -15.77 9.32 4.51
C ARG A 406 -14.78 8.91 3.42
N GLU A 407 -13.48 8.91 3.72
CA GLU A 407 -12.45 8.56 2.74
C GLU A 407 -11.32 7.79 3.42
N PHE A 408 -10.65 6.95 2.62
CA PHE A 408 -9.40 6.32 2.98
C PHE A 408 -8.51 6.24 1.76
N ASP A 409 -7.30 6.78 1.87
CA ASP A 409 -6.23 6.59 0.89
C ASP A 409 -4.90 6.32 1.58
N TYR A 410 -3.92 5.84 0.81
CA TYR A 410 -2.57 5.59 1.29
C TYR A 410 -1.54 5.80 0.19
N SER A 411 -0.35 6.15 0.64
CA SER A 411 0.83 6.33 -0.20
C SER A 411 2.05 5.79 0.55
N TYR A 412 3.16 5.58 -0.14
CA TYR A 412 4.40 5.15 0.51
C TYR A 412 5.62 5.79 -0.16
N GLY A 413 6.68 5.94 0.61
CA GLY A 413 7.96 6.44 0.14
C GLY A 413 8.68 5.39 -0.73
N GLN A 414 9.37 5.85 -1.76
CA GLN A 414 10.07 5.04 -2.73
C GLN A 414 11.55 5.39 -2.72
N PHE A 415 12.30 4.87 -1.74
CA PHE A 415 13.74 5.15 -1.67
C PHE A 415 14.63 4.02 -2.20
N LEU A 416 14.03 2.91 -2.61
CA LEU A 416 14.81 1.77 -3.08
C LEU A 416 15.23 1.98 -4.54
N PRO A 417 16.54 2.01 -4.83
CA PRO A 417 17.02 1.78 -6.19
C PRO A 417 16.45 0.44 -6.69
N GLY A 418 15.92 0.40 -7.89
CA GLY A 418 15.39 -0.82 -8.47
C GLY A 418 13.89 -1.06 -8.30
N GLY A 419 13.11 -0.11 -7.80
CA GLY A 419 11.64 -0.16 -7.87
C GLY A 419 11.09 0.05 -9.28
N ALA A 420 9.77 0.07 -9.44
CA ALA A 420 9.16 0.49 -10.70
C ALA A 420 9.32 2.00 -10.91
N HIS A 421 9.25 2.45 -12.18
CA HIS A 421 9.30 3.89 -12.49
C HIS A 421 8.13 4.64 -11.85
N TYR A 422 6.92 4.11 -12.04
CA TYR A 422 5.70 4.67 -11.48
C TYR A 422 5.06 3.68 -10.51
N HIS A 423 4.59 4.18 -9.39
CA HIS A 423 3.78 3.39 -8.49
C HIS A 423 2.38 3.98 -8.43
N VAL A 424 1.37 3.14 -8.50
CA VAL A 424 -0.02 3.55 -8.40
C VAL A 424 -0.64 2.84 -7.20
N THR A 425 -1.15 3.61 -6.23
CA THR A 425 -1.97 3.06 -5.16
C THR A 425 -3.43 3.38 -5.41
N ALA A 426 -4.30 2.44 -5.06
CA ALA A 426 -5.74 2.59 -5.27
C ALA A 426 -6.52 2.08 -4.06
N SER A 427 -7.57 2.81 -3.72
CA SER A 427 -8.59 2.41 -2.75
C SER A 427 -9.96 2.86 -3.22
N THR A 428 -10.98 2.05 -2.99
CA THR A 428 -12.36 2.46 -3.24
C THR A 428 -13.06 2.62 -1.90
N PHE A 429 -13.43 3.84 -1.56
CA PHE A 429 -14.09 4.16 -0.32
C PHE A 429 -15.36 4.98 -0.57
N ASP A 430 -16.46 4.62 0.05
CA ASP A 430 -17.78 5.24 -0.14
C ASP A 430 -18.22 5.37 -1.62
N GLY A 431 -17.87 4.36 -2.40
CA GLY A 431 -18.15 4.35 -3.84
C GLY A 431 -17.24 5.23 -4.68
N VAL A 432 -16.23 5.85 -4.11
CA VAL A 432 -15.27 6.73 -4.76
C VAL A 432 -13.92 6.04 -4.88
N LEU A 433 -13.37 5.97 -6.08
CA LEU A 433 -12.03 5.46 -6.33
C LEU A 433 -11.01 6.59 -6.15
N LEU A 434 -10.11 6.38 -5.20
CA LEU A 434 -8.97 7.26 -4.91
C LEU A 434 -7.71 6.63 -5.47
N LEU A 435 -6.95 7.40 -6.22
CA LEU A 435 -5.70 6.99 -6.86
C LEU A 435 -4.58 7.91 -6.40
N ASN A 436 -3.43 7.34 -6.06
CA ASN A 436 -2.22 8.12 -5.83
C ASN A 436 -1.15 7.63 -6.78
N PHE A 437 -0.61 8.53 -7.58
CA PHE A 437 0.50 8.30 -8.49
C PHE A 437 1.78 8.73 -7.80
N LEU A 438 2.62 7.75 -7.45
CA LEU A 438 3.84 7.97 -6.68
C LEU A 438 5.05 7.93 -7.61
N TYR A 439 6.00 8.81 -7.38
CA TYR A 439 7.23 8.91 -8.15
C TYR A 439 8.38 9.47 -7.31
N VAL A 440 9.60 9.29 -7.78
CA VAL A 440 10.82 9.80 -7.12
C VAL A 440 11.37 10.97 -7.92
N CYS A 441 11.39 12.13 -7.29
CA CYS A 441 12.04 13.34 -7.81
C CYS A 441 13.52 13.34 -7.37
N PRO A 442 14.50 13.72 -8.23
CA PRO A 442 14.35 14.26 -9.56
C PRO A 442 14.36 13.20 -10.69
N THR A 443 14.35 11.90 -10.38
CA THR A 443 14.37 10.84 -11.41
C THR A 443 13.22 10.99 -12.39
N ILE A 444 12.03 11.33 -11.88
CA ILE A 444 10.85 11.69 -12.68
C ILE A 444 10.47 13.11 -12.32
N SER A 445 10.31 13.97 -13.33
CA SER A 445 9.89 15.35 -13.12
C SER A 445 8.41 15.43 -12.71
N ASP A 446 8.04 16.50 -12.02
CA ASP A 446 6.64 16.78 -11.64
C ASP A 446 5.72 16.84 -12.86
N GLU A 447 6.22 17.37 -13.99
CA GLU A 447 5.49 17.45 -15.26
C GLU A 447 5.26 16.05 -15.84
N ALA A 448 6.30 15.22 -15.94
CA ALA A 448 6.17 13.85 -16.45
C ALA A 448 5.22 13.01 -15.59
N ALA A 449 5.30 13.12 -14.26
CA ALA A 449 4.40 12.45 -13.36
C ALA A 449 2.94 12.92 -13.52
N ARG A 450 2.72 14.22 -13.73
CA ARG A 450 1.40 14.79 -13.99
C ARG A 450 0.83 14.27 -15.30
N LEU A 451 1.60 14.30 -16.37
CA LEU A 451 1.21 13.78 -17.68
C LEU A 451 0.83 12.30 -17.60
N PHE A 452 1.63 11.49 -16.86
CA PHE A 452 1.33 10.08 -16.65
C PHE A 452 0.00 9.87 -15.90
N ALA A 453 -0.23 10.63 -14.83
CA ALA A 453 -1.46 10.54 -14.04
C ALA A 453 -2.69 10.93 -14.87
N ASP A 454 -2.61 12.08 -15.55
CA ASP A 454 -3.71 12.61 -16.35
C ASP A 454 -4.04 11.69 -17.55
N ALA A 455 -3.01 11.18 -18.24
CA ALA A 455 -3.18 10.24 -19.34
C ALA A 455 -3.76 8.89 -18.87
N THR A 456 -3.32 8.37 -17.73
CA THR A 456 -3.86 7.14 -17.15
C THR A 456 -5.34 7.28 -16.82
N VAL A 457 -5.74 8.38 -16.20
CA VAL A 457 -7.15 8.67 -15.88
C VAL A 457 -7.95 8.91 -17.15
N GLY A 458 -7.39 9.62 -18.14
CA GLY A 458 -7.99 9.82 -19.47
C GLY A 458 -8.28 8.49 -20.17
N THR A 459 -7.33 7.55 -20.13
CA THR A 459 -7.51 6.18 -20.69
C THR A 459 -8.64 5.44 -19.97
N LEU A 460 -8.73 5.50 -18.64
CA LEU A 460 -9.83 4.88 -17.89
C LEU A 460 -11.19 5.44 -18.31
N ARG A 461 -11.29 6.75 -18.45
CA ARG A 461 -12.53 7.42 -18.91
C ARG A 461 -12.91 7.01 -20.34
N HIS A 462 -11.91 6.88 -21.20
CA HIS A 462 -12.13 6.38 -22.57
C HIS A 462 -12.59 4.92 -22.58
N MET A 463 -11.97 4.06 -21.78
CA MET A 463 -12.38 2.66 -21.58
C MET A 463 -13.84 2.57 -21.07
N ILE A 464 -14.24 3.40 -20.12
CA ILE A 464 -15.65 3.46 -19.62
C ILE A 464 -16.63 3.77 -20.73
N ALA A 465 -16.30 4.68 -21.64
CA ALA A 465 -17.16 5.13 -22.71
C ALA A 465 -17.28 4.10 -23.86
N THR A 466 -16.41 3.10 -23.94
CA THR A 466 -16.35 2.12 -25.01
C THR A 466 -17.29 0.95 -24.71
N PRO A 467 -18.24 0.61 -25.61
CA PRO A 467 -19.10 -0.54 -25.41
C PRO A 467 -18.31 -1.86 -25.52
N PRO A 468 -18.76 -2.93 -24.86
CA PRO A 468 -18.11 -4.23 -25.00
C PRO A 468 -18.28 -4.76 -26.45
N PRO A 469 -17.29 -5.53 -26.95
CA PRO A 469 -17.43 -6.16 -28.25
C PRO A 469 -18.62 -7.13 -28.26
N PRO A 470 -19.31 -7.28 -29.42
CA PRO A 470 -20.45 -8.17 -29.54
C PRO A 470 -20.05 -9.62 -29.21
N GLY A 471 -20.80 -10.26 -28.32
CA GLY A 471 -20.57 -11.67 -27.94
C GLY A 471 -19.86 -11.89 -26.60
N LEU A 472 -19.33 -10.87 -25.93
CA LEU A 472 -18.86 -10.97 -24.54
C LEU A 472 -20.07 -10.93 -23.59
N THR A 473 -20.48 -12.08 -23.08
CA THR A 473 -21.45 -12.17 -21.98
C THR A 473 -20.66 -12.11 -20.65
N ALA A 474 -21.14 -11.29 -19.73
CA ALA A 474 -20.63 -11.29 -18.35
C ALA A 474 -20.82 -12.71 -17.76
N GLN A 475 -19.71 -13.36 -17.39
CA GLN A 475 -19.71 -14.61 -16.63
C GLN A 475 -19.76 -14.33 -15.12
#